data_302ada2a240a80764839747214815c64
#
_entry.id   302ada2a240a80764839747214815c64
#
_cell.length_a   1.000
_cell.length_b   1.000
_cell.length_c   1.000
_cell.angle_alpha   90.00
_cell.angle_beta   90.00
_cell.angle_gamma   90.00
#
_symmetry.space_group_name_H-M   'P 1'
#
loop_
_entity.id
_entity.type
_entity.pdbx_description
1 polymer ?
#
loop_
_entity_poly.entity_id
_entity_poly.type
_entity_poly.pdbx_seq_one_letter_code
_entity_poly.pdbx_strand_id
1 'polypeptide(L)'
;MKKYYKPSIFTLSLIPFLIIAYKIMFNQLGPEPVKEITHHTGEWTLIFICLTLAMSPLKRLTNLGIWISFRRMLGLFVFFYATLHMLTYVIIDYRLDFESISKDILTKKFIFVGFTAWVLLLPLALTSSKKAVIFLKDKWKKIHRLIYIIALLGVVHFIWLVKKDLTEPLIYAVIVIALMLFRFKFKKI
;
A
#
# COMPACT_ATOMS: atom_id res chain seq x y z
N MET A 1 10.33 27.49 -4.59
CA MET A 1 10.57 26.08 -5.02
C MET A 1 9.75 25.04 -4.25
N LYS A 2 9.55 25.10 -2.92
CA LYS A 2 8.78 24.10 -2.13
C LYS A 2 7.31 23.90 -2.56
N LYS A 3 6.69 24.86 -3.26
CA LYS A 3 5.27 24.85 -3.66
C LYS A 3 4.95 23.81 -4.73
N TYR A 4 5.89 23.43 -5.58
CA TYR A 4 5.66 22.56 -6.74
C TYR A 4 5.91 21.05 -6.49
N TYR A 5 6.70 20.68 -5.47
CA TYR A 5 7.05 19.28 -5.24
C TYR A 5 5.84 18.37 -4.89
N LYS A 6 4.87 18.88 -4.10
CA LYS A 6 3.69 18.07 -3.75
C LYS A 6 2.79 17.77 -4.94
N PRO A 7 2.41 18.76 -5.78
CA PRO A 7 1.66 18.48 -7.00
C PRO A 7 2.38 17.49 -7.92
N SER A 8 3.70 17.67 -8.13
CA SER A 8 4.48 16.77 -9.01
C SER A 8 4.47 15.33 -8.51
N ILE A 9 4.73 15.09 -7.20
CA ILE A 9 4.70 13.75 -6.65
C ILE A 9 3.28 13.17 -6.68
N PHE A 10 2.25 13.98 -6.47
CA PHE A 10 0.86 13.55 -6.60
C PHE A 10 0.56 13.08 -8.02
N THR A 11 0.92 13.87 -9.04
CA THR A 11 0.73 13.50 -10.45
C THR A 11 1.52 12.24 -10.81
N LEU A 12 2.80 12.14 -10.40
CA LEU A 12 3.60 10.93 -10.59
C LEU A 12 2.98 9.70 -9.93
N SER A 13 2.38 9.87 -8.74
CA SER A 13 1.73 8.78 -8.02
C SER A 13 0.43 8.29 -8.71
N LEU A 14 -0.17 9.09 -9.59
CA LEU A 14 -1.34 8.69 -10.40
C LEU A 14 -0.96 7.96 -11.68
N ILE A 15 0.29 8.06 -12.15
CA ILE A 15 0.71 7.47 -13.43
C ILE A 15 0.38 5.98 -13.51
N PRO A 16 0.67 5.13 -12.51
CA PRO A 16 0.35 3.71 -12.58
C PRO A 16 -1.16 3.44 -12.76
N PHE A 17 -2.00 4.22 -12.10
CA PHE A 17 -3.45 4.14 -12.30
C PHE A 17 -3.86 4.52 -13.71
N LEU A 18 -3.28 5.59 -14.27
CA LEU A 18 -3.58 6.03 -15.62
C LEU A 18 -3.11 5.00 -16.66
N ILE A 19 -1.97 4.34 -16.45
CA ILE A 19 -1.47 3.27 -17.32
C ILE A 19 -2.45 2.11 -17.36
N ILE A 20 -2.89 1.60 -16.20
CA ILE A 20 -3.81 0.45 -16.17
C ILE A 20 -5.20 0.85 -16.71
N ALA A 21 -5.67 2.05 -16.41
CA ALA A 21 -6.92 2.57 -16.97
C ALA A 21 -6.86 2.68 -18.50
N TYR A 22 -5.74 3.18 -19.05
CA TYR A 22 -5.51 3.24 -20.50
C TYR A 22 -5.55 1.83 -21.13
N LYS A 23 -4.84 0.85 -20.53
CA LYS A 23 -4.85 -0.53 -21.03
C LYS A 23 -6.27 -1.13 -21.03
N ILE A 24 -7.07 -0.86 -20.00
CA ILE A 24 -8.48 -1.29 -19.93
C ILE A 24 -9.30 -0.64 -21.06
N MET A 25 -9.20 0.68 -21.23
CA MET A 25 -10.00 1.41 -22.22
C MET A 25 -9.70 1.01 -23.67
N PHE A 26 -8.44 0.68 -23.97
CA PHE A 26 -8.00 0.35 -25.34
C PHE A 26 -7.82 -1.15 -25.57
N ASN A 27 -8.36 -2.00 -24.68
CA ASN A 27 -8.26 -3.48 -24.75
C ASN A 27 -6.81 -3.98 -24.93
N GLN A 28 -5.86 -3.35 -24.25
CA GLN A 28 -4.43 -3.69 -24.30
C GLN A 28 -3.99 -4.55 -23.12
N LEU A 29 -4.93 -5.15 -22.40
CA LEU A 29 -4.65 -6.15 -21.37
C LEU A 29 -4.27 -7.48 -22.02
N GLY A 30 -3.37 -8.20 -21.37
CA GLY A 30 -2.95 -9.54 -21.81
C GLY A 30 -4.06 -10.60 -21.75
N PRO A 31 -3.71 -11.89 -21.98
CA PRO A 31 -4.70 -12.97 -22.04
C PRO A 31 -5.45 -13.20 -20.70
N GLU A 32 -4.89 -12.75 -19.58
CA GLU A 32 -5.50 -12.84 -18.23
C GLU A 32 -5.75 -11.44 -17.65
N PRO A 33 -6.73 -10.66 -18.18
CA PRO A 33 -6.90 -9.24 -17.84
C PRO A 33 -7.16 -8.99 -16.35
N VAL A 34 -7.96 -9.82 -15.70
CA VAL A 34 -8.25 -9.68 -14.26
C VAL A 34 -6.99 -9.85 -13.43
N LYS A 35 -6.18 -10.85 -13.76
CA LYS A 35 -4.91 -11.10 -13.09
C LYS A 35 -3.91 -9.96 -13.30
N GLU A 36 -3.82 -9.42 -14.52
CA GLU A 36 -2.95 -8.27 -14.81
C GLU A 36 -3.35 -7.04 -13.98
N ILE A 37 -4.64 -6.69 -13.91
CA ILE A 37 -5.13 -5.57 -13.12
C ILE A 37 -4.85 -5.81 -11.63
N THR A 38 -5.15 -7.02 -11.14
CA THR A 38 -4.96 -7.39 -9.74
C THR A 38 -3.48 -7.32 -9.35
N HIS A 39 -2.59 -7.89 -10.17
CA HIS A 39 -1.15 -7.87 -9.91
C HIS A 39 -0.61 -6.43 -9.92
N HIS A 40 -0.93 -5.66 -10.95
CA HIS A 40 -0.51 -4.26 -11.07
C HIS A 40 -0.92 -3.41 -9.86
N THR A 41 -2.18 -3.48 -9.44
CA THR A 41 -2.67 -2.70 -8.30
C THR A 41 -2.09 -3.17 -6.97
N GLY A 42 -1.86 -4.47 -6.80
CA GLY A 42 -1.21 -5.05 -5.62
C GLY A 42 0.27 -4.65 -5.51
N GLU A 43 1.01 -4.72 -6.61
CA GLU A 43 2.42 -4.31 -6.70
C GLU A 43 2.60 -2.83 -6.33
N TRP A 44 1.81 -1.94 -6.93
CA TRP A 44 1.87 -0.52 -6.59
C TRP A 44 1.47 -0.22 -5.14
N THR A 45 0.61 -1.02 -4.55
CA THR A 45 0.34 -0.95 -3.10
C THR A 45 1.62 -1.18 -2.30
N LEU A 46 2.39 -2.24 -2.60
CA LEU A 46 3.65 -2.55 -1.92
C LEU A 46 4.71 -1.48 -2.17
N ILE A 47 4.84 -0.99 -3.41
CA ILE A 47 5.74 0.11 -3.77
C ILE A 47 5.43 1.35 -2.90
N PHE A 48 4.16 1.76 -2.80
CA PHE A 48 3.79 2.92 -1.98
C PHE A 48 3.97 2.68 -0.47
N ILE A 49 3.82 1.44 0.02
CA ILE A 49 4.20 1.08 1.39
C ILE A 49 5.69 1.32 1.60
N CYS A 50 6.55 0.80 0.72
CA CYS A 50 8.00 0.97 0.79
C CYS A 50 8.39 2.46 0.72
N LEU A 51 7.83 3.22 -0.22
CA LEU A 51 8.05 4.67 -0.32
C LEU A 51 7.64 5.40 0.95
N THR A 52 6.46 5.09 1.51
CA THR A 52 5.97 5.71 2.75
C THR A 52 6.90 5.43 3.94
N LEU A 53 7.41 4.20 4.04
CA LEU A 53 8.37 3.80 5.07
C LEU A 53 9.74 4.46 4.85
N ALA A 54 10.18 4.63 3.61
CA ALA A 54 11.47 5.23 3.24
C ALA A 54 11.57 6.73 3.59
N MET A 55 10.45 7.44 3.71
CA MET A 55 10.47 8.88 3.97
C MET A 55 11.21 9.27 5.26
N SER A 56 11.20 8.44 6.29
CA SER A 56 11.91 8.71 7.54
C SER A 56 13.41 8.40 7.45
N PRO A 57 13.87 7.27 6.90
CA PRO A 57 15.27 7.06 6.54
C PRO A 57 15.84 8.17 5.66
N LEU A 58 15.16 8.55 4.57
CA LEU A 58 15.60 9.60 3.66
C LEU A 58 15.79 10.95 4.37
N LYS A 59 14.85 11.36 5.25
CA LYS A 59 15.04 12.55 6.06
C LYS A 59 16.33 12.48 6.88
N ARG A 60 16.65 11.33 7.46
CA ARG A 60 17.84 11.19 8.33
C ARG A 60 19.14 11.21 7.53
N LEU A 61 19.16 10.54 6.38
CA LEU A 61 20.33 10.47 5.51
C LEU A 61 20.66 11.80 4.85
N THR A 62 19.62 12.55 4.45
CA THR A 62 19.79 13.82 3.70
C THR A 62 19.66 15.07 4.57
N ASN A 63 19.21 14.95 5.83
CA ASN A 63 18.80 16.04 6.72
C ASN A 63 17.70 16.96 6.14
N LEU A 64 17.04 16.57 5.05
CA LEU A 64 16.00 17.36 4.40
C LEU A 64 14.61 17.03 4.96
N GLY A 65 13.98 17.99 5.63
CA GLY A 65 12.63 17.86 6.20
C GLY A 65 11.50 17.62 5.18
N ILE A 66 11.79 17.88 3.89
CA ILE A 66 10.81 17.75 2.81
C ILE A 66 10.26 16.33 2.68
N TRP A 67 11.07 15.30 2.91
CA TRP A 67 10.66 13.90 2.82
C TRP A 67 9.47 13.56 3.72
N ILE A 68 9.46 14.09 4.95
CA ILE A 68 8.35 13.85 5.88
C ILE A 68 7.04 14.48 5.38
N SER A 69 7.13 15.56 4.60
CA SER A 69 5.94 16.23 4.05
C SER A 69 5.18 15.39 3.03
N PHE A 70 5.85 14.41 2.40
CA PHE A 70 5.25 13.49 1.41
C PHE A 70 4.63 12.25 2.04
N ARG A 71 5.07 11.87 3.24
CA ARG A 71 4.69 10.62 3.89
C ARG A 71 3.18 10.41 4.00
N ARG A 72 2.44 11.47 4.32
CA ARG A 72 0.98 11.40 4.43
C ARG A 72 0.31 11.16 3.08
N MET A 73 0.78 11.85 2.05
CA MET A 73 0.24 11.72 0.69
C MET A 73 0.52 10.33 0.13
N LEU A 74 1.77 9.85 0.24
CA LEU A 74 2.14 8.51 -0.19
C LEU A 74 1.36 7.42 0.58
N GLY A 75 1.13 7.61 1.89
CA GLY A 75 0.29 6.71 2.69
C GLY A 75 -1.18 6.68 2.22
N LEU A 76 -1.73 7.79 1.72
CA LEU A 76 -3.06 7.79 1.09
C LEU A 76 -3.06 7.07 -0.26
N PHE A 77 -1.97 7.11 -1.02
CA PHE A 77 -1.82 6.31 -2.23
C PHE A 77 -1.72 4.80 -1.93
N VAL A 78 -1.12 4.40 -0.78
CA VAL A 78 -1.22 3.00 -0.31
C VAL A 78 -2.69 2.59 -0.20
N PHE A 79 -3.52 3.38 0.48
CA PHE A 79 -4.94 3.08 0.63
C PHE A 79 -5.68 3.08 -0.72
N PHE A 80 -5.37 4.02 -1.59
CA PHE A 80 -5.96 4.12 -2.92
C PHE A 80 -5.71 2.86 -3.75
N TYR A 81 -4.44 2.44 -3.89
CA TYR A 81 -4.11 1.25 -4.68
C TYR A 81 -4.57 -0.05 -4.03
N ALA A 82 -4.49 -0.16 -2.69
CA ALA A 82 -5.03 -1.30 -1.97
C ALA A 82 -6.55 -1.44 -2.14
N THR A 83 -7.26 -0.30 -2.22
CA THR A 83 -8.71 -0.30 -2.47
C THR A 83 -9.02 -0.70 -3.91
N LEU A 84 -8.27 -0.22 -4.90
CA LEU A 84 -8.41 -0.67 -6.29
C LEU A 84 -8.16 -2.18 -6.41
N HIS A 85 -7.11 -2.69 -5.75
CA HIS A 85 -6.78 -4.12 -5.71
C HIS A 85 -7.94 -4.94 -5.12
N MET A 86 -8.48 -4.52 -4.00
CA MET A 86 -9.63 -5.17 -3.37
C MET A 86 -10.89 -5.09 -4.23
N LEU A 87 -11.16 -3.94 -4.87
CA LEU A 87 -12.30 -3.78 -5.76
C LEU A 87 -12.18 -4.64 -7.03
N THR A 88 -10.97 -4.85 -7.57
CA THR A 88 -10.75 -5.78 -8.67
C THR A 88 -11.20 -7.18 -8.29
N TYR A 89 -10.81 -7.65 -7.10
CA TYR A 89 -11.23 -8.95 -6.56
C TYR A 89 -12.76 -9.02 -6.36
N VAL A 90 -13.36 -8.03 -5.70
CA VAL A 90 -14.80 -8.06 -5.35
C VAL A 90 -15.71 -7.87 -6.57
N ILE A 91 -15.37 -6.92 -7.47
CA ILE A 91 -16.26 -6.52 -8.57
C ILE A 91 -15.97 -7.31 -9.84
N ILE A 92 -14.68 -7.44 -10.21
CA ILE A 92 -14.33 -8.00 -11.51
C ILE A 92 -14.19 -9.52 -11.42
N ASP A 93 -13.48 -10.04 -10.43
CA ASP A 93 -13.24 -11.47 -10.28
C ASP A 93 -14.48 -12.20 -9.76
N TYR A 94 -15.07 -11.73 -8.67
CA TYR A 94 -16.25 -12.35 -8.01
C TYR A 94 -17.59 -11.75 -8.41
N ARG A 95 -17.65 -10.67 -9.20
CA ARG A 95 -18.90 -10.04 -9.68
C ARG A 95 -19.91 -9.79 -8.56
N LEU A 96 -19.42 -9.38 -7.38
CA LEU A 96 -20.21 -9.11 -6.18
C LEU A 96 -20.88 -10.36 -5.56
N ASP A 97 -20.39 -11.56 -5.83
CA ASP A 97 -20.83 -12.78 -5.14
C ASP A 97 -20.27 -12.82 -3.71
N PHE A 98 -21.03 -12.20 -2.79
CA PHE A 98 -20.61 -12.07 -1.38
C PHE A 98 -20.55 -13.40 -0.63
N GLU A 99 -21.31 -14.43 -1.07
CA GLU A 99 -21.24 -15.76 -0.49
C GLU A 99 -19.88 -16.41 -0.77
N SER A 100 -19.47 -16.45 -2.03
CA SER A 100 -18.15 -16.95 -2.43
C SER A 100 -17.01 -16.14 -1.84
N ILE A 101 -17.11 -14.81 -1.79
CA ILE A 101 -16.12 -13.91 -1.17
C ILE A 101 -15.95 -14.24 0.31
N SER A 102 -17.04 -14.37 1.06
CA SER A 102 -16.99 -14.68 2.49
C SER A 102 -16.35 -16.04 2.78
N LYS A 103 -16.71 -17.05 1.98
CA LYS A 103 -16.12 -18.39 2.04
C LYS A 103 -14.61 -18.35 1.77
N ASP A 104 -14.20 -17.60 0.75
CA ASP A 104 -12.79 -17.47 0.39
C ASP A 104 -11.96 -16.76 1.46
N ILE A 105 -12.50 -15.69 2.05
CA ILE A 105 -11.85 -15.00 3.18
C ILE A 105 -11.60 -15.96 4.34
N LEU A 106 -12.54 -16.85 4.62
CA LEU A 106 -12.42 -17.80 5.74
C LEU A 106 -11.53 -19.02 5.43
N THR A 107 -11.44 -19.43 4.16
CA THR A 107 -10.75 -20.67 3.77
C THR A 107 -9.36 -20.44 3.19
N LYS A 108 -9.14 -19.33 2.46
CA LYS A 108 -7.88 -19.04 1.78
C LYS A 108 -7.02 -18.08 2.62
N LYS A 109 -5.98 -18.60 3.26
CA LYS A 109 -5.11 -17.85 4.18
C LYS A 109 -4.57 -16.54 3.58
N PHE A 110 -4.15 -16.54 2.30
CA PHE A 110 -3.64 -15.33 1.67
C PHE A 110 -4.71 -14.25 1.51
N ILE A 111 -5.96 -14.63 1.17
CA ILE A 111 -7.08 -13.68 1.06
C ILE A 111 -7.40 -13.08 2.43
N PHE A 112 -7.47 -13.91 3.48
CA PHE A 112 -7.70 -13.45 4.85
C PHE A 112 -6.66 -12.40 5.29
N VAL A 113 -5.37 -12.66 5.02
CA VAL A 113 -4.27 -11.74 5.38
C VAL A 113 -4.35 -10.43 4.57
N GLY A 114 -4.61 -10.52 3.26
CA GLY A 114 -4.77 -9.33 2.42
C GLY A 114 -5.98 -8.48 2.83
N PHE A 115 -7.12 -9.12 3.10
CA PHE A 115 -8.33 -8.44 3.57
C PHE A 115 -8.08 -7.76 4.93
N THR A 116 -7.43 -8.45 5.87
CA THR A 116 -7.04 -7.89 7.18
C THR A 116 -6.14 -6.66 7.00
N ALA A 117 -5.15 -6.73 6.12
CA ALA A 117 -4.28 -5.59 5.84
C ALA A 117 -5.06 -4.39 5.29
N TRP A 118 -6.03 -4.62 4.41
CA TRP A 118 -6.88 -3.57 3.88
C TRP A 118 -7.79 -2.96 4.95
N VAL A 119 -8.42 -3.77 5.81
CA VAL A 119 -9.23 -3.30 6.95
C VAL A 119 -8.41 -2.42 7.89
N LEU A 120 -7.15 -2.80 8.17
CA LEU A 120 -6.25 -1.99 8.99
C LEU A 120 -5.82 -0.67 8.33
N LEU A 121 -5.89 -0.55 7.00
CA LEU A 121 -5.65 0.72 6.29
C LEU A 121 -6.79 1.73 6.48
N LEU A 122 -8.03 1.28 6.70
CA LEU A 122 -9.19 2.17 6.87
C LEU A 122 -8.97 3.22 7.97
N PRO A 123 -8.64 2.85 9.23
CA PRO A 123 -8.41 3.86 10.28
C PRO A 123 -7.24 4.79 9.94
N LEU A 124 -6.21 4.35 9.22
CA LEU A 124 -5.10 5.20 8.80
C LEU A 124 -5.57 6.26 7.79
N ALA A 125 -6.37 5.85 6.80
CA ALA A 125 -6.92 6.74 5.78
C ALA A 125 -7.88 7.76 6.41
N LEU A 126 -8.85 7.30 7.21
CA LEU A 126 -9.86 8.14 7.87
C LEU A 126 -9.23 9.17 8.82
N THR A 127 -8.15 8.78 9.52
CA THR A 127 -7.44 9.68 10.45
C THR A 127 -6.33 10.50 9.79
N SER A 128 -6.21 10.47 8.47
CA SER A 128 -5.19 11.23 7.72
C SER A 128 -5.53 12.71 7.51
N SER A 129 -6.59 13.27 8.11
CA SER A 129 -6.92 14.69 8.03
C SER A 129 -6.17 15.51 9.09
N LYS A 130 -5.97 16.85 8.83
CA LYS A 130 -5.41 17.76 9.85
C LYS A 130 -6.30 17.81 11.10
N LYS A 131 -7.64 17.79 10.91
CA LYS A 131 -8.60 17.78 12.01
C LYS A 131 -8.45 16.54 12.88
N ALA A 132 -8.28 15.35 12.27
CA ALA A 132 -8.08 14.11 12.99
C ALA A 132 -6.77 14.09 13.80
N VAL A 133 -5.68 14.66 13.26
CA VAL A 133 -4.41 14.79 14.02
C VAL A 133 -4.59 15.63 15.29
N ILE A 134 -5.30 16.78 15.17
CA ILE A 134 -5.57 17.66 16.31
C ILE A 134 -6.48 16.98 17.34
N PHE A 135 -7.53 16.30 16.87
CA PHE A 135 -8.51 15.64 17.73
C PHE A 135 -7.91 14.42 18.47
N LEU A 136 -7.17 13.56 17.77
CA LEU A 136 -6.65 12.32 18.31
C LEU A 136 -5.33 12.48 19.12
N LYS A 137 -4.61 13.59 18.95
CA LYS A 137 -3.36 13.88 19.65
C LYS A 137 -2.39 12.67 19.62
N ASP A 138 -1.99 12.16 20.79
CA ASP A 138 -1.07 11.02 20.89
C ASP A 138 -1.65 9.69 20.43
N LYS A 139 -2.98 9.53 20.47
CA LYS A 139 -3.66 8.34 19.91
C LYS A 139 -3.43 8.24 18.40
N TRP A 140 -3.33 9.37 17.69
CA TRP A 140 -3.01 9.39 16.28
C TRP A 140 -1.71 8.66 15.95
N LYS A 141 -0.66 8.89 16.74
CA LYS A 141 0.64 8.22 16.55
C LYS A 141 0.54 6.71 16.77
N LYS A 142 -0.30 6.25 17.73
CA LYS A 142 -0.53 4.83 18.00
C LYS A 142 -1.23 4.15 16.82
N ILE A 143 -2.31 4.75 16.30
CA ILE A 143 -3.04 4.25 15.11
C ILE A 143 -2.11 4.16 13.91
N HIS A 144 -1.34 5.22 13.61
CA HIS A 144 -0.46 5.24 12.45
C HIS A 144 0.76 4.31 12.56
N ARG A 145 1.01 3.65 13.70
CA ARG A 145 1.98 2.54 13.81
C ARG A 145 1.47 1.25 13.16
N LEU A 146 0.16 1.10 12.93
CA LEU A 146 -0.39 -0.04 12.21
C LEU A 146 0.22 -0.22 10.82
N ILE A 147 0.78 0.83 10.21
CA ILE A 147 1.48 0.74 8.92
C ILE A 147 2.60 -0.32 8.92
N TYR A 148 3.24 -0.60 10.07
CA TYR A 148 4.25 -1.63 10.16
C TYR A 148 3.66 -3.04 10.07
N ILE A 149 2.52 -3.25 10.75
CA ILE A 149 1.79 -4.52 10.70
C ILE A 149 1.25 -4.71 9.29
N ILE A 150 0.66 -3.67 8.69
CA ILE A 150 0.14 -3.69 7.32
C ILE A 150 1.24 -4.05 6.32
N ALA A 151 2.43 -3.48 6.45
CA ALA A 151 3.56 -3.79 5.58
C ALA A 151 3.97 -5.27 5.65
N LEU A 152 4.02 -5.84 6.86
CA LEU A 152 4.31 -7.27 7.05
C LEU A 152 3.20 -8.15 6.49
N LEU A 153 1.94 -7.81 6.75
CA LEU A 153 0.79 -8.55 6.20
C LEU A 153 0.77 -8.50 4.67
N GLY A 154 1.09 -7.35 4.05
CA GLY A 154 1.18 -7.22 2.60
C GLY A 154 2.26 -8.15 2.00
N VAL A 155 3.43 -8.22 2.62
CA VAL A 155 4.49 -9.14 2.21
C VAL A 155 4.08 -10.60 2.39
N VAL A 156 3.49 -10.97 3.54
CA VAL A 156 3.01 -12.33 3.80
C VAL A 156 1.91 -12.72 2.83
N HIS A 157 0.97 -11.81 2.53
CA HIS A 157 -0.07 -12.00 1.53
C HIS A 157 0.54 -12.36 0.16
N PHE A 158 1.57 -11.62 -0.27
CA PHE A 158 2.23 -11.85 -1.55
C PHE A 158 3.00 -13.17 -1.57
N ILE A 159 3.76 -13.50 -0.50
CA ILE A 159 4.47 -14.78 -0.37
C ILE A 159 3.50 -15.96 -0.44
N TRP A 160 2.34 -15.88 0.21
CA TRP A 160 1.36 -16.97 0.21
C TRP A 160 0.54 -17.08 -1.07
N LEU A 161 0.44 -16.00 -1.84
CA LEU A 161 -0.21 -15.99 -3.15
C LEU A 161 0.64 -16.71 -4.20
N VAL A 162 1.95 -16.46 -4.20
CA VAL A 162 2.87 -16.96 -5.23
C VAL A 162 3.33 -18.36 -4.86
N LYS A 163 3.13 -19.33 -5.79
CA LYS A 163 3.44 -20.76 -5.56
C LYS A 163 4.76 -21.21 -6.18
N LYS A 164 5.25 -20.53 -7.20
CA LYS A 164 6.39 -21.00 -8.03
C LYS A 164 7.63 -20.13 -7.89
N ASP A 165 7.51 -18.83 -8.02
CA ASP A 165 8.64 -17.89 -8.00
C ASP A 165 8.50 -16.90 -6.85
N LEU A 166 9.29 -17.10 -5.82
CA LEU A 166 9.33 -16.24 -4.62
C LEU A 166 10.29 -15.06 -4.76
N THR A 167 10.92 -14.85 -5.91
CA THR A 167 11.95 -13.80 -6.09
C THR A 167 11.39 -12.42 -5.78
N GLU A 168 10.30 -12.02 -6.40
CA GLU A 168 9.68 -10.71 -6.15
C GLU A 168 9.18 -10.54 -4.71
N PRO A 169 8.37 -11.46 -4.14
CA PRO A 169 7.96 -11.37 -2.74
C PRO A 169 9.11 -11.25 -1.75
N LEU A 170 10.22 -11.98 -1.97
CA LEU A 170 11.40 -11.92 -1.11
C LEU A 170 12.15 -10.59 -1.23
N ILE A 171 12.22 -10.00 -2.42
CA ILE A 171 12.79 -8.66 -2.61
C ILE A 171 12.00 -7.64 -1.77
N TYR A 172 10.67 -7.64 -1.86
CA TYR A 172 9.84 -6.76 -1.03
C TYR A 172 9.99 -7.05 0.46
N ALA A 173 10.10 -8.32 0.87
CA ALA A 173 10.36 -8.70 2.26
C ALA A 173 11.66 -8.07 2.78
N VAL A 174 12.76 -8.21 2.03
CA VAL A 174 14.06 -7.64 2.40
C VAL A 174 13.97 -6.11 2.50
N ILE A 175 13.35 -5.44 1.52
CA ILE A 175 13.19 -3.99 1.52
C ILE A 175 12.39 -3.52 2.75
N VAL A 176 11.24 -4.14 3.02
CA VAL A 176 10.38 -3.77 4.15
C VAL A 176 11.10 -3.97 5.48
N ILE A 177 11.76 -5.13 5.67
CA ILE A 177 12.51 -5.43 6.89
C ILE A 177 13.66 -4.43 7.06
N ALA A 178 14.44 -4.15 6.02
CA ALA A 178 15.53 -3.19 6.06
C ALA A 178 15.04 -1.78 6.46
N LEU A 179 13.94 -1.30 5.86
CA LEU A 179 13.34 -0.01 6.17
C LEU A 179 12.83 0.05 7.63
N MET A 180 12.26 -1.04 8.13
CA MET A 180 11.81 -1.15 9.52
C MET A 180 12.97 -1.14 10.49
N LEU A 181 14.01 -1.96 10.26
CA LEU A 181 15.20 -2.03 11.09
C LEU A 181 15.92 -0.68 11.16
N PHE A 182 16.10 -0.01 10.03
CA PHE A 182 16.69 1.33 9.98
C PHE A 182 15.90 2.32 10.83
N ARG A 183 14.58 2.21 10.81
CA ARG A 183 13.70 3.11 11.55
C ARG A 183 13.68 2.86 13.06
N PHE A 184 13.79 1.59 13.50
CA PHE A 184 13.82 1.22 14.92
C PHE A 184 15.18 1.48 15.55
N LYS A 185 16.29 1.15 14.87
CA LYS A 185 17.66 1.36 15.36
C LYS A 185 17.92 2.82 15.74
N PHE A 186 17.38 3.77 14.99
CA PHE A 186 17.58 5.21 15.21
C PHE A 186 16.45 5.91 15.98
N LYS A 187 15.56 5.17 16.64
CA LYS A 187 14.53 5.78 17.50
C LYS A 187 15.08 6.17 18.88
N LYS A 188 16.27 5.70 19.26
CA LYS A 188 16.90 5.91 20.56
C LYS A 188 17.78 7.17 20.65
N ILE A 189 17.79 8.04 19.61
CA ILE A 189 18.51 9.33 19.64
C ILE A 189 17.52 10.48 19.55
#